data_0110098a2e27a410446c44d872f174fc
#
_entry.id   0110098a2e27a410446c44d872f174fc
#
_cell.length_a   1.000
_cell.length_b   1.000
_cell.length_c   1.000
_cell.angle_alpha   90.00
_cell.angle_beta   90.00
_cell.angle_gamma   90.00
#
_symmetry.space_group_name_H-M   'P 1'
#
loop_
_entity.id
_entity.type
_entity.pdbx_description
1 polymer ?
#
loop_
_entity_poly.entity_id
_entity_poly.type
_entity_poly.pdbx_seq_one_letter_code
_entity_poly.pdbx_strand_id
1 'polypeptide(L)'
;PSRRENAMNFCSQCGEKVRFAVPEGDDRPRYLCDGCGTIHYQNPRIVAGTLPVSGSKVLLCKRAISPRKGYWTLPAGYMENAETTQQAATRETWEEAFAEVTLGGLYTLIDLPHINQVYMIFLADLIGDFGPGPESLEVALFEEHEIPWDALAFPTIERTLRHYFADRENAAYPLHISKITPEDRERYVGSA
;
A
#
# COMPACT_ATOMS: atom_id res chain seq x y z
N PRO A 1 -22.24 4.63 13.82
CA PRO A 1 -21.08 5.37 14.26
C PRO A 1 -19.88 4.42 14.21
N SER A 2 -19.10 4.46 13.11
CA SER A 2 -17.88 3.67 12.98
C SER A 2 -16.91 4.07 14.10
N ARG A 3 -16.45 3.09 14.88
CA ARG A 3 -15.29 3.28 15.74
C ARG A 3 -14.19 3.86 14.84
N ARG A 4 -13.64 5.01 15.23
CA ARG A 4 -12.49 5.60 14.55
C ARG A 4 -11.30 4.65 14.77
N GLU A 5 -11.04 3.78 13.83
CA GLU A 5 -9.80 3.03 13.79
C GLU A 5 -8.67 4.06 13.80
N ASN A 6 -7.75 3.97 14.76
CA ASN A 6 -6.67 4.93 15.05
C ASN A 6 -7.04 6.21 15.84
N ALA A 7 -8.04 6.19 16.70
CA ALA A 7 -8.25 7.28 17.64
C ALA A 7 -7.09 7.37 18.65
N MET A 8 -6.42 8.52 18.69
CA MET A 8 -5.42 8.80 19.73
C MET A 8 -6.16 9.09 21.04
N ASN A 9 -5.86 8.35 22.10
CA ASN A 9 -6.48 8.53 23.42
C ASN A 9 -5.59 9.30 24.38
N PHE A 10 -4.26 9.20 24.20
CA PHE A 10 -3.27 9.78 25.09
C PHE A 10 -2.20 10.53 24.30
N CYS A 11 -1.67 11.58 24.90
CA CYS A 11 -0.60 12.38 24.37
C CYS A 11 0.72 11.59 24.38
N SER A 12 1.40 11.52 23.24
CA SER A 12 2.71 10.85 23.12
C SER A 12 3.85 11.59 23.83
N GLN A 13 3.64 12.85 24.27
CA GLN A 13 4.63 13.65 24.97
C GLN A 13 4.55 13.56 26.48
N CYS A 14 3.34 13.60 27.06
CA CYS A 14 3.15 13.65 28.51
C CYS A 14 2.24 12.57 29.09
N GLY A 15 1.62 11.73 28.24
CA GLY A 15 0.74 10.65 28.68
C GLY A 15 -0.68 11.08 29.10
N GLU A 16 -0.99 12.37 29.13
CA GLU A 16 -2.34 12.87 29.46
C GLU A 16 -3.35 12.55 28.34
N LYS A 17 -4.64 12.54 28.68
CA LYS A 17 -5.70 12.34 27.69
C LYS A 17 -5.73 13.49 26.70
N VAL A 18 -5.98 13.14 25.43
CA VAL A 18 -6.17 14.14 24.36
C VAL A 18 -7.65 14.29 24.04
N ARG A 19 -8.03 15.50 23.58
CA ARG A 19 -9.33 15.78 22.99
C ARG A 19 -9.21 16.05 21.49
N PHE A 20 -10.28 15.78 20.77
CA PHE A 20 -10.34 16.03 19.32
C PHE A 20 -11.15 17.29 19.05
N ALA A 21 -10.48 18.39 18.71
CA ALA A 21 -11.09 19.69 18.46
C ALA A 21 -10.25 20.52 17.48
N VAL A 22 -10.83 21.60 16.96
CA VAL A 22 -10.12 22.54 16.09
C VAL A 22 -9.24 23.44 16.98
N PRO A 23 -7.90 23.45 16.81
CA PRO A 23 -7.03 24.35 17.55
C PRO A 23 -7.19 25.80 17.07
N GLU A 24 -6.79 26.74 17.89
CA GLU A 24 -6.75 28.14 17.51
C GLU A 24 -5.83 28.34 16.28
N GLY A 25 -6.35 29.00 15.26
CA GLY A 25 -5.63 29.27 14.01
C GLY A 25 -5.60 28.11 13.00
N ASP A 26 -6.27 26.96 13.28
CA ASP A 26 -6.46 25.86 12.32
C ASP A 26 -7.92 25.82 11.82
N ASP A 27 -8.16 25.14 10.70
CA ASP A 27 -9.49 24.91 10.11
C ASP A 27 -9.98 23.47 10.26
N ARG A 28 -9.14 22.58 10.84
CA ARG A 28 -9.41 21.15 10.96
C ARG A 28 -9.25 20.64 12.38
N PRO A 29 -10.06 19.65 12.80
CA PRO A 29 -9.89 19.05 14.10
C PRO A 29 -8.58 18.25 14.18
N ARG A 30 -7.91 18.40 15.33
CA ARG A 30 -6.66 17.71 15.70
C ARG A 30 -6.82 17.09 17.08
N TYR A 31 -5.89 16.20 17.44
CA TYR A 31 -5.79 15.75 18.82
C TYR A 31 -4.97 16.76 19.62
N LEU A 32 -5.59 17.33 20.64
CA LEU A 32 -5.01 18.38 21.50
C LEU A 32 -4.76 17.82 22.90
N CYS A 33 -3.61 18.08 23.44
CA CYS A 33 -3.30 17.79 24.84
C CYS A 33 -3.44 19.05 25.67
N ASP A 34 -4.40 19.10 26.58
CA ASP A 34 -4.56 20.26 27.47
C ASP A 34 -3.49 20.29 28.59
N GLY A 35 -2.84 19.15 28.90
CA GLY A 35 -1.80 19.07 29.92
C GLY A 35 -0.46 19.71 29.51
N CYS A 36 -0.02 19.51 28.26
CA CYS A 36 1.25 20.06 27.77
C CYS A 36 1.13 20.98 26.56
N GLY A 37 -0.09 21.25 26.07
CA GLY A 37 -0.34 22.12 24.92
C GLY A 37 0.01 21.49 23.55
N THR A 38 0.42 20.23 23.50
CA THR A 38 0.83 19.60 22.23
C THR A 38 -0.36 19.41 21.30
N ILE A 39 -0.21 19.82 20.04
CA ILE A 39 -1.13 19.54 18.94
C ILE A 39 -0.56 18.39 18.12
N HIS A 40 -1.31 17.29 18.01
CA HIS A 40 -0.89 16.11 17.27
C HIS A 40 -1.44 16.17 15.83
N TYR A 41 -0.56 16.24 14.87
CA TYR A 41 -0.89 16.16 13.45
C TYR A 41 -0.81 14.71 12.99
N GLN A 42 -1.83 14.28 12.26
CA GLN A 42 -1.84 12.97 11.60
C GLN A 42 -1.90 13.18 10.09
N ASN A 43 -0.97 12.57 9.38
CA ASN A 43 -0.88 12.60 7.93
C ASN A 43 -1.23 11.23 7.32
N PRO A 44 -1.62 11.17 6.03
CA PRO A 44 -1.77 9.91 5.33
C PRO A 44 -0.49 9.09 5.39
N ARG A 45 -0.65 7.76 5.53
CA ARG A 45 0.47 6.82 5.48
C ARG A 45 0.80 6.48 4.03
N ILE A 46 2.09 6.41 3.71
CA ILE A 46 2.57 5.97 2.42
C ILE A 46 2.77 4.47 2.47
N VAL A 47 2.23 3.77 1.47
CA VAL A 47 2.50 2.38 1.16
C VAL A 47 3.33 2.38 -0.12
N ALA A 48 4.53 1.84 -0.07
CA ALA A 48 5.42 1.76 -1.23
C ALA A 48 5.68 0.29 -1.59
N GLY A 49 5.72 0.00 -2.87
CA GLY A 49 5.95 -1.35 -3.35
C GLY A 49 6.36 -1.39 -4.80
N THR A 50 6.52 -2.59 -5.33
CA THR A 50 6.91 -2.80 -6.71
C THR A 50 5.88 -3.63 -7.47
N LEU A 51 5.91 -3.49 -8.79
CA LEU A 51 5.37 -4.43 -9.75
C LEU A 51 6.58 -5.12 -10.40
N PRO A 52 7.04 -6.27 -9.83
CA PRO A 52 8.21 -6.95 -10.38
C PRO A 52 7.82 -7.75 -11.62
N VAL A 53 8.58 -7.56 -12.68
CA VAL A 53 8.36 -8.17 -14.00
C VAL A 53 9.51 -9.11 -14.34
N SER A 54 9.20 -10.26 -14.92
CA SER A 54 10.14 -11.20 -15.52
C SER A 54 9.61 -11.68 -16.86
N GLY A 55 10.15 -11.14 -17.95
CA GLY A 55 9.63 -11.39 -19.30
C GLY A 55 8.20 -10.89 -19.46
N SER A 56 7.25 -11.78 -19.74
CA SER A 56 5.81 -11.48 -19.86
C SER A 56 5.03 -11.62 -18.56
N LYS A 57 5.70 -12.07 -17.48
CA LYS A 57 5.06 -12.41 -16.21
C LYS A 57 5.29 -11.32 -15.15
N VAL A 58 4.32 -11.22 -14.22
CA VAL A 58 4.40 -10.39 -13.03
C VAL A 58 4.47 -11.26 -11.78
N LEU A 59 5.23 -10.81 -10.78
CA LEU A 59 5.34 -11.50 -9.51
C LEU A 59 4.26 -11.03 -8.55
N LEU A 60 3.55 -11.98 -7.92
CA LEU A 60 2.60 -11.73 -6.85
C LEU A 60 2.96 -12.54 -5.62
N CYS A 61 2.62 -11.99 -4.45
CA CYS A 61 2.74 -12.58 -3.13
C CYS A 61 1.36 -12.97 -2.59
N LYS A 62 1.21 -14.16 -2.02
CA LYS A 62 0.00 -14.61 -1.36
C LYS A 62 0.09 -14.32 0.13
N ARG A 63 -0.72 -13.42 0.63
CA ARG A 63 -0.62 -12.88 1.99
C ARG A 63 -0.74 -13.95 3.08
N ALA A 64 0.20 -13.96 4.03
CA ALA A 64 0.14 -14.78 5.23
C ALA A 64 -0.57 -14.10 6.41
N ILE A 65 -0.77 -12.76 6.33
CA ILE A 65 -1.26 -11.92 7.43
C ILE A 65 -2.60 -11.24 7.11
N SER A 66 -3.33 -10.83 8.14
CA SER A 66 -4.54 -10.00 8.01
C SER A 66 -4.19 -8.55 7.70
N PRO A 67 -5.05 -7.78 7.01
CA PRO A 67 -6.30 -8.24 6.38
C PRO A 67 -6.04 -9.05 5.11
N ARG A 68 -7.06 -9.78 4.63
CA ARG A 68 -7.02 -10.49 3.34
C ARG A 68 -5.96 -11.61 3.27
N LYS A 69 -5.76 -12.35 4.37
CA LYS A 69 -4.91 -13.55 4.39
C LYS A 69 -5.38 -14.55 3.31
N GLY A 70 -4.43 -15.13 2.55
CA GLY A 70 -4.68 -16.08 1.46
C GLY A 70 -5.00 -15.43 0.11
N TYR A 71 -5.10 -14.11 0.03
CA TYR A 71 -5.28 -13.37 -1.22
C TYR A 71 -3.93 -12.89 -1.79
N TRP A 72 -3.92 -12.67 -3.10
CA TRP A 72 -2.73 -12.25 -3.84
C TRP A 72 -2.57 -10.73 -3.88
N THR A 73 -1.34 -10.26 -3.80
CA THR A 73 -0.98 -8.85 -3.83
C THR A 73 0.35 -8.62 -4.55
N LEU A 74 0.63 -7.40 -4.94
CA LEU A 74 1.99 -6.97 -5.22
C LEU A 74 2.75 -6.80 -3.90
N PRO A 75 4.07 -7.04 -3.86
CA PRO A 75 4.87 -6.76 -2.67
C PRO A 75 4.86 -5.26 -2.38
N ALA A 76 4.33 -4.90 -1.20
CA ALA A 76 4.18 -3.51 -0.79
C ALA A 76 3.79 -3.39 0.68
N GLY A 77 4.41 -2.45 1.40
CA GLY A 77 4.10 -2.17 2.78
C GLY A 77 4.34 -0.71 3.17
N TYR A 78 4.24 -0.42 4.46
CA TYR A 78 4.38 0.94 4.96
C TYR A 78 5.83 1.43 4.86
N MET A 79 5.96 2.64 4.31
CA MET A 79 7.23 3.36 4.34
C MET A 79 7.64 3.66 5.78
N GLU A 80 8.87 3.36 6.12
CA GLU A 80 9.48 3.62 7.42
C GLU A 80 10.13 4.99 7.48
N ASN A 81 10.39 5.48 8.71
CA ASN A 81 11.12 6.73 8.89
C ASN A 81 12.56 6.60 8.37
N ALA A 82 13.07 7.70 7.81
CA ALA A 82 14.44 7.81 7.30
C ALA A 82 14.75 6.96 6.04
N GLU A 83 13.74 6.42 5.35
CA GLU A 83 13.93 5.83 4.02
C GLU A 83 13.24 6.64 2.91
N THR A 84 13.69 6.50 1.69
CA THR A 84 13.00 7.02 0.50
C THR A 84 11.90 6.04 0.07
N THR A 85 10.95 6.50 -0.75
CA THR A 85 9.89 5.63 -1.30
C THR A 85 10.46 4.47 -2.13
N GLN A 86 11.57 4.69 -2.84
CA GLN A 86 12.28 3.65 -3.58
C GLN A 86 12.93 2.61 -2.65
N GLN A 87 13.55 3.07 -1.56
CA GLN A 87 14.12 2.16 -0.54
C GLN A 87 13.03 1.33 0.12
N ALA A 88 11.90 1.94 0.50
CA ALA A 88 10.74 1.24 1.03
C ALA A 88 10.23 0.16 0.05
N ALA A 89 10.01 0.53 -1.22
CA ALA A 89 9.53 -0.41 -2.23
C ALA A 89 10.47 -1.61 -2.44
N THR A 90 11.79 -1.36 -2.45
CA THR A 90 12.79 -2.43 -2.60
C THR A 90 12.84 -3.32 -1.35
N ARG A 91 12.82 -2.73 -0.16
CA ARG A 91 12.82 -3.46 1.12
C ARG A 91 11.59 -4.36 1.23
N GLU A 92 10.40 -3.83 0.98
CA GLU A 92 9.14 -4.60 1.03
C GLU A 92 9.14 -5.75 0.02
N THR A 93 9.70 -5.54 -1.18
CA THR A 93 9.84 -6.58 -2.19
C THR A 93 10.75 -7.70 -1.70
N TRP A 94 11.86 -7.36 -1.04
CA TRP A 94 12.74 -8.34 -0.42
C TRP A 94 12.07 -9.06 0.76
N GLU A 95 11.42 -8.33 1.66
CA GLU A 95 10.79 -8.90 2.86
C GLU A 95 9.63 -9.85 2.54
N GLU A 96 8.80 -9.53 1.53
CA GLU A 96 7.64 -10.34 1.17
C GLU A 96 7.94 -11.44 0.15
N ALA A 97 8.95 -11.26 -0.71
CA ALA A 97 9.21 -12.17 -1.83
C ALA A 97 10.65 -12.70 -1.91
N PHE A 98 11.56 -12.29 -1.02
CA PHE A 98 13.00 -12.53 -1.15
C PHE A 98 13.52 -12.28 -2.57
N ALA A 99 12.95 -11.27 -3.23
CA ALA A 99 13.22 -10.92 -4.61
C ALA A 99 14.08 -9.67 -4.70
N GLU A 100 15.17 -9.74 -5.44
CA GLU A 100 15.94 -8.58 -5.85
C GLU A 100 15.35 -7.98 -7.13
N VAL A 101 15.33 -6.66 -7.20
CA VAL A 101 14.77 -5.95 -8.35
C VAL A 101 15.63 -4.76 -8.78
N THR A 102 15.65 -4.50 -10.08
CA THR A 102 16.07 -3.20 -10.61
C THR A 102 14.84 -2.29 -10.71
N LEU A 103 14.82 -1.21 -9.91
CA LEU A 103 13.71 -0.28 -9.95
C LEU A 103 13.68 0.54 -11.24
N GLY A 104 12.50 0.61 -11.82
CA GLY A 104 12.12 1.56 -12.85
C GLY A 104 11.49 2.83 -12.27
N GLY A 105 10.65 3.50 -13.06
CA GLY A 105 9.91 4.69 -12.64
C GLY A 105 8.75 4.38 -11.71
N LEU A 106 8.28 5.42 -10.99
CA LEU A 106 6.98 5.38 -10.32
C LEU A 106 5.90 5.14 -11.37
N TYR A 107 5.13 4.09 -11.19
CA TYR A 107 4.16 3.64 -12.18
C TYR A 107 2.71 3.98 -11.80
N THR A 108 2.32 3.67 -10.56
CA THR A 108 1.01 4.11 -10.07
C THR A 108 1.14 4.88 -8.77
N LEU A 109 0.35 5.97 -8.66
CA LEU A 109 0.08 6.69 -7.44
C LEU A 109 -1.43 6.64 -7.21
N ILE A 110 -1.86 5.95 -6.15
CA ILE A 110 -3.28 5.73 -5.88
C ILE A 110 -3.63 6.27 -4.50
N ASP A 111 -4.51 7.26 -4.47
CA ASP A 111 -5.00 7.85 -3.23
C ASP A 111 -6.15 7.04 -2.64
N LEU A 112 -6.12 6.80 -1.33
CA LEU A 112 -7.19 6.18 -0.55
C LEU A 112 -7.62 7.13 0.59
N PRO A 113 -8.33 8.23 0.30
CA PRO A 113 -8.65 9.26 1.29
C PRO A 113 -9.47 8.74 2.48
N HIS A 114 -10.33 7.73 2.24
CA HIS A 114 -11.22 7.15 3.25
C HIS A 114 -10.50 6.35 4.34
N ILE A 115 -9.25 5.97 4.12
CA ILE A 115 -8.39 5.27 5.11
C ILE A 115 -7.05 5.99 5.34
N ASN A 116 -6.91 7.22 4.81
CA ASN A 116 -5.71 8.03 4.95
C ASN A 116 -4.43 7.30 4.51
N GLN A 117 -4.44 6.78 3.28
CA GLN A 117 -3.29 6.10 2.68
C GLN A 117 -3.04 6.60 1.25
N VAL A 118 -1.78 6.52 0.83
CA VAL A 118 -1.33 6.72 -0.54
C VAL A 118 -0.47 5.53 -0.94
N TYR A 119 -0.83 4.87 -2.04
CA TYR A 119 -0.06 3.76 -2.61
C TYR A 119 0.83 4.26 -3.73
N MET A 120 2.11 3.90 -3.67
CA MET A 120 3.13 4.22 -4.66
C MET A 120 3.77 2.92 -5.15
N ILE A 121 3.44 2.49 -6.38
CA ILE A 121 3.99 1.28 -6.97
C ILE A 121 4.97 1.64 -8.08
N PHE A 122 6.18 1.14 -7.96
CA PHE A 122 7.23 1.30 -8.96
C PHE A 122 7.25 0.10 -9.91
N LEU A 123 7.46 0.33 -11.20
CA LEU A 123 7.86 -0.75 -12.10
C LEU A 123 9.23 -1.25 -11.67
N ALA A 124 9.44 -2.55 -11.81
CA ALA A 124 10.71 -3.16 -11.45
C ALA A 124 10.99 -4.40 -12.29
N ASP A 125 12.24 -4.58 -12.70
CA ASP A 125 12.71 -5.81 -13.33
C ASP A 125 13.17 -6.78 -12.24
N LEU A 126 12.61 -7.99 -12.22
CA LEU A 126 13.00 -9.05 -11.31
C LEU A 126 14.40 -9.57 -11.64
N ILE A 127 15.25 -9.71 -10.63
CA ILE A 127 16.61 -10.23 -10.75
C ILE A 127 16.72 -11.56 -10.00
N GLY A 128 17.18 -12.62 -10.71
CA GLY A 128 17.48 -13.90 -10.06
C GLY A 128 16.26 -14.63 -9.50
N ASP A 129 16.48 -15.31 -8.38
CA ASP A 129 15.49 -16.16 -7.72
C ASP A 129 14.58 -15.36 -6.78
N PHE A 130 13.46 -15.95 -6.41
CA PHE A 130 12.52 -15.40 -5.44
C PHE A 130 11.89 -16.52 -4.60
N GLY A 131 11.25 -16.17 -3.50
CA GLY A 131 10.57 -17.12 -2.63
C GLY A 131 9.75 -16.40 -1.56
N PRO A 132 8.88 -17.12 -0.83
CA PRO A 132 8.02 -16.50 0.16
C PRO A 132 8.82 -15.98 1.36
N GLY A 133 8.65 -14.69 1.66
CA GLY A 133 9.09 -14.11 2.91
C GLY A 133 8.13 -14.43 4.07
N PRO A 134 8.41 -13.94 5.29
CA PRO A 134 7.64 -14.29 6.50
C PRO A 134 6.14 -13.91 6.42
N GLU A 135 5.81 -12.87 5.65
CA GLU A 135 4.45 -12.38 5.46
C GLU A 135 3.74 -12.96 4.22
N SER A 136 4.40 -13.89 3.52
CA SER A 136 3.88 -14.55 2.31
C SER A 136 3.73 -16.04 2.49
N LEU A 137 2.55 -16.59 2.13
CA LEU A 137 2.31 -18.04 2.07
C LEU A 137 2.93 -18.66 0.82
N GLU A 138 2.98 -17.89 -0.25
CA GLU A 138 3.38 -18.31 -1.58
C GLU A 138 3.81 -17.07 -2.39
N VAL A 139 4.76 -17.22 -3.28
CA VAL A 139 5.16 -16.20 -4.26
C VAL A 139 5.27 -16.89 -5.62
N ALA A 140 4.65 -16.29 -6.64
CA ALA A 140 4.63 -16.89 -7.97
C ALA A 140 4.61 -15.84 -9.09
N LEU A 141 5.05 -16.27 -10.27
CA LEU A 141 4.99 -15.50 -11.51
C LEU A 141 3.75 -15.87 -12.32
N PHE A 142 3.00 -14.87 -12.77
CA PHE A 142 1.75 -15.04 -13.51
C PHE A 142 1.81 -14.35 -14.87
N GLU A 143 1.40 -15.05 -15.92
CA GLU A 143 0.96 -14.43 -17.16
C GLU A 143 -0.39 -13.71 -16.92
N GLU A 144 -0.77 -12.77 -17.78
CA GLU A 144 -2.03 -12.03 -17.66
C GLU A 144 -3.27 -12.94 -17.51
N HIS A 145 -3.34 -14.01 -18.29
CA HIS A 145 -4.47 -14.95 -18.27
C HIS A 145 -4.48 -15.89 -17.05
N GLU A 146 -3.37 -15.96 -16.30
CA GLU A 146 -3.22 -16.75 -15.08
C GLU A 146 -3.52 -15.92 -13.81
N ILE A 147 -3.63 -14.58 -13.93
CA ILE A 147 -3.89 -13.71 -12.77
C ILE A 147 -5.18 -14.13 -12.06
N PRO A 148 -5.11 -14.40 -10.76
CA PRO A 148 -6.29 -14.76 -9.97
C PRO A 148 -7.12 -13.53 -9.60
N TRP A 149 -7.77 -12.91 -10.58
CA TRP A 149 -8.47 -11.61 -10.46
C TRP A 149 -9.48 -11.58 -9.30
N ASP A 150 -10.19 -12.68 -9.05
CA ASP A 150 -11.18 -12.77 -7.95
C ASP A 150 -10.52 -13.01 -6.57
N ALA A 151 -9.24 -13.34 -6.56
CA ALA A 151 -8.46 -13.56 -5.34
C ALA A 151 -7.36 -12.50 -5.13
N LEU A 152 -7.47 -11.33 -5.76
CA LEU A 152 -6.61 -10.20 -5.46
C LEU A 152 -7.04 -9.54 -4.14
N ALA A 153 -6.07 -9.13 -3.33
CA ALA A 153 -6.32 -8.61 -1.99
C ALA A 153 -6.99 -7.24 -1.97
N PHE A 154 -6.60 -6.36 -2.88
CA PHE A 154 -6.98 -4.94 -2.82
C PHE A 154 -7.27 -4.36 -4.21
N PRO A 155 -8.21 -3.40 -4.33
CA PRO A 155 -8.52 -2.75 -5.59
C PRO A 155 -7.33 -1.95 -6.19
N THR A 156 -6.39 -1.52 -5.36
CA THR A 156 -5.15 -0.88 -5.81
C THR A 156 -4.31 -1.82 -6.66
N ILE A 157 -4.23 -3.09 -6.28
CA ILE A 157 -3.45 -4.11 -6.98
C ILE A 157 -4.11 -4.44 -8.32
N GLU A 158 -5.43 -4.70 -8.32
CA GLU A 158 -6.16 -4.94 -9.56
C GLU A 158 -5.98 -3.78 -10.54
N ARG A 159 -6.12 -2.54 -10.08
CA ARG A 159 -5.98 -1.36 -10.93
C ARG A 159 -4.58 -1.22 -11.51
N THR A 160 -3.55 -1.43 -10.70
CA THR A 160 -2.16 -1.39 -11.14
C THR A 160 -1.88 -2.47 -12.20
N LEU A 161 -2.33 -3.70 -11.98
CA LEU A 161 -2.15 -4.80 -12.94
C LEU A 161 -2.89 -4.54 -14.26
N ARG A 162 -4.13 -4.02 -14.21
CA ARG A 162 -4.88 -3.69 -15.43
C ARG A 162 -4.22 -2.60 -16.25
N HIS A 163 -3.66 -1.57 -15.61
CA HIS A 163 -2.85 -0.56 -16.31
C HIS A 163 -1.65 -1.21 -16.96
N TYR A 164 -0.91 -2.04 -16.22
CA TYR A 164 0.31 -2.66 -16.72
C TYR A 164 0.08 -3.52 -17.97
N PHE A 165 -0.93 -4.38 -17.96
CA PHE A 165 -1.19 -5.23 -19.11
C PHE A 165 -1.71 -4.45 -20.31
N ALA A 166 -2.48 -3.38 -20.12
CA ALA A 166 -2.91 -2.49 -21.20
C ALA A 166 -1.72 -1.70 -21.80
N ASP A 167 -0.85 -1.16 -20.94
CA ASP A 167 0.31 -0.37 -21.36
C ASP A 167 1.37 -1.23 -22.07
N ARG A 168 1.49 -2.49 -21.66
CA ARG A 168 2.43 -3.45 -22.25
C ARG A 168 2.21 -3.65 -23.75
N GLU A 169 0.97 -3.59 -24.22
CA GLU A 169 0.63 -3.72 -25.64
C GLU A 169 1.35 -2.67 -26.50
N ASN A 170 1.59 -1.50 -25.93
CA ASN A 170 2.22 -0.37 -26.63
C ASN A 170 3.66 -0.13 -26.15
N ALA A 171 4.18 -0.93 -25.23
CA ALA A 171 5.49 -0.75 -24.58
C ALA A 171 5.70 0.67 -24.02
N ALA A 172 4.64 1.31 -23.51
CA ALA A 172 4.66 2.66 -22.97
C ALA A 172 4.02 2.65 -21.57
N TYR A 173 4.80 2.99 -20.54
CA TYR A 173 4.43 2.87 -19.14
C TYR A 173 4.36 4.25 -18.47
N PRO A 174 3.32 5.07 -18.73
CA PRO A 174 3.18 6.38 -18.12
C PRO A 174 2.83 6.25 -16.63
N LEU A 175 3.06 7.33 -15.86
CA LEU A 175 2.58 7.41 -14.50
C LEU A 175 1.03 7.52 -14.47
N HIS A 176 0.38 6.58 -13.79
CA HIS A 176 -1.05 6.60 -13.57
C HIS A 176 -1.37 7.15 -12.18
N ILE A 177 -2.12 8.27 -12.13
CA ILE A 177 -2.60 8.87 -10.87
C ILE A 177 -4.10 8.66 -10.77
N SER A 178 -4.58 8.07 -9.67
CA SER A 178 -6.01 7.81 -9.47
C SER A 178 -6.36 7.76 -7.98
N LYS A 179 -7.66 7.59 -7.68
CA LYS A 179 -8.14 7.36 -6.30
C LYS A 179 -9.01 6.10 -6.24
N ILE A 180 -9.01 5.44 -5.08
CA ILE A 180 -9.96 4.40 -4.72
C ILE A 180 -11.01 5.00 -3.80
N THR A 181 -12.28 4.81 -4.16
CA THR A 181 -13.43 5.24 -3.35
C THR A 181 -13.93 4.07 -2.48
N PRO A 182 -14.82 4.33 -1.49
CA PRO A 182 -15.46 3.25 -0.74
C PRO A 182 -16.22 2.27 -1.63
N GLU A 183 -16.86 2.76 -2.70
CA GLU A 183 -17.64 1.95 -3.67
C GLU A 183 -16.73 0.97 -4.45
N ASP A 184 -15.51 1.39 -4.79
CA ASP A 184 -14.53 0.50 -5.43
C ASP A 184 -14.15 -0.70 -4.54
N ARG A 185 -14.32 -0.54 -3.20
CA ARG A 185 -13.99 -1.58 -2.21
C ARG A 185 -15.08 -2.62 -1.99
N GLU A 186 -16.32 -2.37 -2.36
CA GLU A 186 -17.44 -3.27 -2.04
C GLU A 186 -17.21 -4.70 -2.54
N ARG A 187 -16.56 -4.88 -3.69
CA ARG A 187 -16.13 -6.18 -4.21
C ARG A 187 -15.14 -6.92 -3.30
N TYR A 188 -14.38 -6.18 -2.50
CA TYR A 188 -13.30 -6.72 -1.64
C TYR A 188 -13.71 -6.88 -0.17
N VAL A 189 -14.88 -6.38 0.24
CA VAL A 189 -15.38 -6.44 1.63
C VAL A 189 -16.23 -7.67 1.89
N GLY A 190 -16.81 -8.30 0.86
CA GLY A 190 -17.81 -9.37 0.97
C GLY A 190 -17.25 -10.77 1.27
N SER A 191 -15.95 -10.96 1.49
CA SER A 191 -15.30 -12.26 1.72
C SER A 191 -14.34 -12.19 2.90
N ALA A 192 -14.88 -12.00 4.09
CA ALA A 192 -14.18 -12.18 5.36
C ALA A 192 -14.50 -13.56 5.95
#